data_bcb91d9ad877c118cdfa2dd86cd25c64
#
_entry.id   bcb91d9ad877c118cdfa2dd86cd25c64
#
_cell.length_a   1.000
_cell.length_b   1.000
_cell.length_c   1.000
_cell.angle_alpha   90.00
_cell.angle_beta   90.00
_cell.angle_gamma   90.00
#
_symmetry.space_group_name_H-M   'P 1'
#
loop_
_entity.id
_entity.type
_entity.pdbx_description
1 polymer ?
#
loop_
_entity_poly.entity_id
_entity_poly.type
_entity_poly.pdbx_seq_one_letter_code
_entity_poly.pdbx_strand_id
1 'polypeptide(L)'
;MKAVVTNVLLRLFVNDDKAQAAKARALFEAQAEEDDSLWIADIVLAELVWALARSYDRPRADIATVLRALVGNATVKLESAASMVEATRLYEVGPADFVDCLLAVKAKAQRCTALHSFDKKMNGLPGVALL
;
A
#
# COMPACT_ATOMS: atom_id res chain seq x y z
N MET A 1 7.49 10.02 -16.77
CA MET A 1 6.84 9.32 -15.63
C MET A 1 5.36 9.66 -15.60
N LYS A 2 4.54 8.67 -15.38
CA LYS A 2 3.09 8.84 -15.26
C LYS A 2 2.67 8.51 -13.84
N ALA A 3 1.54 9.03 -13.39
CA ALA A 3 0.99 8.72 -12.08
C ALA A 3 -0.35 7.99 -12.26
N VAL A 4 -0.69 7.14 -11.30
CA VAL A 4 -1.98 6.43 -11.27
C VAL A 4 -2.71 6.69 -9.96
N VAL A 5 -4.02 6.69 -10.02
CA VAL A 5 -4.89 6.78 -8.85
C VAL A 5 -5.42 5.41 -8.45
N THR A 6 -6.08 5.35 -7.31
CA THR A 6 -6.55 4.10 -6.70
C THR A 6 -7.41 3.25 -7.63
N ASN A 7 -8.33 3.86 -8.39
CA ASN A 7 -9.24 3.07 -9.23
C ASN A 7 -8.51 2.35 -10.39
N VAL A 8 -7.39 2.87 -10.87
CA VAL A 8 -6.56 2.16 -11.86
C VAL A 8 -5.98 0.90 -11.27
N LEU A 9 -5.43 0.99 -10.05
CA LEU A 9 -4.88 -0.17 -9.34
C LEU A 9 -5.96 -1.20 -9.01
N LEU A 10 -7.12 -0.74 -8.56
CA LEU A 10 -8.24 -1.64 -8.28
C LEU A 10 -8.62 -2.48 -9.51
N ARG A 11 -8.62 -1.88 -10.70
CA ARG A 11 -8.94 -2.62 -11.93
C ARG A 11 -7.91 -3.67 -12.30
N LEU A 12 -6.68 -3.54 -11.81
CA LEU A 12 -5.67 -4.59 -12.00
C LEU A 12 -5.92 -5.80 -11.10
N PHE A 13 -6.38 -5.56 -9.87
CA PHE A 13 -6.48 -6.59 -8.84
C PHE A 13 -7.90 -7.12 -8.63
N VAL A 14 -8.90 -6.37 -9.05
CA VAL A 14 -10.32 -6.75 -8.96
C VAL A 14 -10.93 -6.71 -10.35
N ASN A 15 -11.42 -7.85 -10.82
CA ASN A 15 -11.93 -8.01 -12.19
C ASN A 15 -13.46 -7.80 -12.23
N ASP A 16 -13.93 -6.64 -11.80
CA ASP A 16 -15.34 -6.27 -11.79
C ASP A 16 -15.76 -5.35 -12.94
N ASP A 17 -14.80 -4.85 -13.72
CA ASP A 17 -15.02 -4.06 -14.93
C ASP A 17 -13.97 -4.47 -15.97
N LYS A 18 -14.38 -5.29 -16.91
CA LYS A 18 -13.44 -5.88 -17.90
C LYS A 18 -12.82 -4.83 -18.82
N ALA A 19 -13.58 -3.82 -19.22
CA ALA A 19 -13.10 -2.77 -20.11
C ALA A 19 -12.04 -1.90 -19.40
N GLN A 20 -12.31 -1.48 -18.17
CA GLN A 20 -11.35 -0.71 -17.39
C GLN A 20 -10.13 -1.55 -17.01
N ALA A 21 -10.33 -2.82 -16.65
CA ALA A 21 -9.21 -3.73 -16.36
C ALA A 21 -8.26 -3.87 -17.57
N ALA A 22 -8.81 -4.00 -18.77
CA ALA A 22 -8.01 -4.07 -19.97
C ALA A 22 -7.18 -2.81 -20.20
N LYS A 23 -7.77 -1.64 -19.98
CA LYS A 23 -7.07 -0.34 -20.09
C LYS A 23 -5.97 -0.19 -19.04
N ALA A 24 -6.24 -0.59 -17.81
CA ALA A 24 -5.25 -0.55 -16.73
C ALA A 24 -4.06 -1.47 -17.04
N ARG A 25 -4.33 -2.70 -17.48
CA ARG A 25 -3.27 -3.64 -17.90
C ARG A 25 -2.47 -3.09 -19.07
N ALA A 26 -3.12 -2.50 -20.07
CA ALA A 26 -2.44 -1.93 -21.22
C ALA A 26 -1.49 -0.79 -20.81
N LEU A 27 -1.89 0.04 -19.84
CA LEU A 27 -1.03 1.10 -19.28
C LEU A 27 0.23 0.50 -18.65
N PHE A 28 0.07 -0.50 -17.80
CA PHE A 28 1.21 -1.15 -17.13
C PHE A 28 2.12 -1.86 -18.14
N GLU A 29 1.55 -2.56 -19.11
CA GLU A 29 2.31 -3.22 -20.16
C GLU A 29 3.10 -2.24 -21.02
N ALA A 30 2.51 -1.09 -21.35
CA ALA A 30 3.17 -0.05 -22.14
C ALA A 30 4.37 0.57 -21.39
N GLN A 31 4.38 0.53 -20.06
CA GLN A 31 5.45 1.06 -19.23
C GLN A 31 6.44 -0.01 -18.76
N ALA A 32 6.21 -1.28 -19.07
CA ALA A 32 6.95 -2.41 -18.50
C ALA A 32 8.46 -2.39 -18.77
N GLU A 33 8.88 -1.75 -19.88
CA GLU A 33 10.29 -1.66 -20.28
C GLU A 33 11.03 -0.52 -19.56
N GLU A 34 10.33 0.34 -18.81
CA GLU A 34 10.89 1.50 -18.14
C GLU A 34 10.75 1.37 -16.63
N ASP A 35 11.88 1.34 -15.93
CA ASP A 35 11.90 1.36 -14.48
C ASP A 35 11.43 2.73 -13.97
N ASP A 36 10.75 2.73 -12.83
CA ASP A 36 10.28 3.95 -12.14
C ASP A 36 9.42 4.87 -13.03
N SER A 37 8.66 4.29 -13.96
CA SER A 37 7.86 5.06 -14.91
C SER A 37 6.42 5.31 -14.48
N LEU A 38 5.92 4.57 -13.49
CA LEU A 38 4.58 4.73 -12.91
C LEU A 38 4.68 5.10 -11.42
N TRP A 39 4.38 6.35 -11.11
CA TRP A 39 4.44 6.85 -9.74
C TRP A 39 3.13 6.58 -8.98
N ILE A 40 3.26 6.10 -7.75
CA ILE A 40 2.13 5.82 -6.85
C ILE A 40 2.38 6.55 -5.52
N ALA A 41 1.46 7.44 -5.17
CA ALA A 41 1.50 8.17 -3.90
C ALA A 41 1.14 7.26 -2.72
N ASP A 42 1.64 7.60 -1.53
CA ASP A 42 1.31 6.88 -0.29
C ASP A 42 -0.19 6.81 -0.06
N ILE A 43 -0.89 7.92 -0.28
CA ILE A 43 -2.34 8.00 -0.08
C ILE A 43 -3.09 7.04 -1.00
N VAL A 44 -2.58 6.80 -2.21
CA VAL A 44 -3.19 5.87 -3.16
C VAL A 44 -3.11 4.44 -2.62
N LEU A 45 -1.97 4.05 -2.04
CA LEU A 45 -1.84 2.72 -1.42
C LEU A 45 -2.73 2.58 -0.20
N ALA A 46 -2.85 3.63 0.62
CA ALA A 46 -3.76 3.63 1.76
C ALA A 46 -5.22 3.42 1.33
N GLU A 47 -5.66 4.14 0.30
CA GLU A 47 -6.99 3.98 -0.27
C GLU A 47 -7.20 2.58 -0.88
N LEU A 48 -6.19 2.06 -1.58
CA LEU A 48 -6.24 0.73 -2.18
C LEU A 48 -6.48 -0.35 -1.13
N VAL A 49 -5.70 -0.32 -0.05
CA VAL A 49 -5.87 -1.28 1.06
C VAL A 49 -7.25 -1.16 1.68
N TRP A 50 -7.71 0.06 1.95
CA TRP A 50 -9.03 0.29 2.50
C TRP A 50 -10.13 -0.26 1.59
N ALA A 51 -10.06 0.01 0.30
CA ALA A 51 -11.05 -0.47 -0.67
C ALA A 51 -11.06 -1.99 -0.77
N LEU A 52 -9.89 -2.63 -0.85
CA LEU A 52 -9.78 -4.08 -0.90
C LEU A 52 -10.39 -4.74 0.34
N ALA A 53 -10.13 -4.18 1.53
CA ALA A 53 -10.64 -4.72 2.78
C ALA A 53 -12.14 -4.48 2.95
N ARG A 54 -12.63 -3.26 2.68
CA ARG A 54 -14.00 -2.84 2.99
C ARG A 54 -14.99 -3.08 1.87
N SER A 55 -14.59 -2.78 0.63
CA SER A 55 -15.50 -2.87 -0.51
C SER A 55 -15.47 -4.24 -1.18
N TYR A 56 -14.36 -4.96 -1.08
CA TYR A 56 -14.17 -6.25 -1.75
C TYR A 56 -13.92 -7.42 -0.79
N ASP A 57 -14.00 -7.19 0.51
CA ASP A 57 -13.84 -8.20 1.56
C ASP A 57 -12.60 -9.08 1.41
N ARG A 58 -11.50 -8.50 0.92
CA ARG A 58 -10.26 -9.25 0.77
C ARG A 58 -9.60 -9.48 2.13
N PRO A 59 -9.15 -10.70 2.40
CA PRO A 59 -8.43 -10.97 3.65
C PRO A 59 -7.06 -10.30 3.65
N ARG A 60 -6.52 -10.09 4.84
CA ARG A 60 -5.21 -9.46 5.05
C ARG A 60 -4.10 -10.09 4.22
N ALA A 61 -4.06 -11.43 4.14
CA ALA A 61 -3.05 -12.13 3.37
C ALA A 61 -3.08 -11.77 1.87
N ASP A 62 -4.28 -11.63 1.30
CA ASP A 62 -4.45 -11.26 -0.11
C ASP A 62 -4.02 -9.82 -0.35
N ILE A 63 -4.37 -8.92 0.56
CA ILE A 63 -3.97 -7.51 0.48
C ILE A 63 -2.44 -7.38 0.59
N ALA A 64 -1.82 -8.12 1.49
CA ALA A 64 -0.37 -8.15 1.61
C ALA A 64 0.30 -8.63 0.32
N THR A 65 -0.29 -9.61 -0.36
CA THR A 65 0.19 -10.09 -1.67
C THR A 65 0.14 -8.98 -2.72
N VAL A 66 -0.94 -8.20 -2.76
CA VAL A 66 -1.09 -7.04 -3.65
C VAL A 66 0.00 -6.00 -3.37
N LEU A 67 0.21 -5.68 -2.10
CA LEU A 67 1.22 -4.71 -1.69
C LEU A 67 2.64 -5.18 -2.09
N ARG A 68 2.96 -6.45 -1.85
CA ARG A 68 4.26 -7.02 -2.25
C ARG A 68 4.45 -6.96 -3.77
N ALA A 69 3.41 -7.22 -4.54
CA ALA A 69 3.49 -7.14 -6.00
C ALA A 69 3.83 -5.72 -6.47
N LEU A 70 3.24 -4.70 -5.85
CA LEU A 70 3.52 -3.31 -6.19
C LEU A 70 4.91 -2.87 -5.73
N VAL A 71 5.30 -3.24 -4.51
CA VAL A 71 6.63 -2.93 -3.95
C VAL A 71 7.73 -3.58 -4.79
N GLY A 72 7.51 -4.80 -5.28
CA GLY A 72 8.50 -5.54 -6.07
C GLY A 72 8.48 -5.25 -7.58
N ASN A 73 7.61 -4.38 -8.05
CA ASN A 73 7.49 -4.08 -9.47
C ASN A 73 8.42 -2.93 -9.87
N ALA A 74 9.45 -3.24 -10.67
CA ALA A 74 10.46 -2.26 -11.10
C ALA A 74 9.87 -1.07 -11.88
N THR A 75 8.75 -1.26 -12.56
CA THR A 75 8.05 -0.19 -13.29
C THR A 75 7.45 0.86 -12.35
N VAL A 76 7.11 0.44 -11.11
CA VAL A 76 6.44 1.27 -10.12
C VAL A 76 7.48 2.07 -9.31
N LYS A 77 7.25 3.38 -9.22
CA LYS A 77 7.96 4.24 -8.28
C LYS A 77 7.01 4.63 -7.15
N LEU A 78 7.27 4.12 -5.96
CA LEU A 78 6.49 4.48 -4.77
C LEU A 78 7.00 5.80 -4.20
N GLU A 79 6.10 6.63 -3.70
CA GLU A 79 6.45 7.89 -3.04
C GLU A 79 7.42 7.65 -1.87
N SER A 80 7.19 6.60 -1.08
CA SER A 80 7.99 6.26 0.10
C SER A 80 8.35 4.77 0.07
N ALA A 81 9.21 4.37 -0.88
CA ALA A 81 9.50 2.96 -1.16
C ALA A 81 9.99 2.20 0.08
N ALA A 82 11.00 2.71 0.77
CA ALA A 82 11.56 2.03 1.96
C ALA A 82 10.52 1.89 3.08
N SER A 83 9.71 2.93 3.30
CA SER A 83 8.64 2.89 4.30
C SER A 83 7.56 1.89 3.92
N MET A 84 7.24 1.77 2.63
CA MET A 84 6.24 0.82 2.15
C MET A 84 6.68 -0.63 2.31
N VAL A 85 7.95 -0.95 2.08
CA VAL A 85 8.50 -2.28 2.32
C VAL A 85 8.28 -2.69 3.79
N GLU A 86 8.67 -1.83 4.72
CA GLU A 86 8.57 -2.12 6.15
C GLU A 86 7.12 -2.13 6.63
N ALA A 87 6.30 -1.19 6.16
CA ALA A 87 4.87 -1.15 6.52
C ALA A 87 4.14 -2.41 6.04
N THR A 88 4.45 -2.90 4.86
CA THR A 88 3.87 -4.14 4.32
C THR A 88 4.26 -5.33 5.20
N ARG A 89 5.52 -5.41 5.62
CA ARG A 89 5.99 -6.47 6.52
C ARG A 89 5.23 -6.44 7.85
N LEU A 90 5.09 -5.28 8.46
CA LEU A 90 4.35 -5.12 9.72
C LEU A 90 2.87 -5.46 9.55
N TYR A 91 2.28 -5.08 8.42
CA TYR A 91 0.88 -5.38 8.12
C TYR A 91 0.64 -6.90 7.99
N GLU A 92 1.57 -7.64 7.38
CA GLU A 92 1.45 -9.09 7.23
C GLU A 92 1.35 -9.81 8.57
N VAL A 93 2.10 -9.37 9.56
CA VAL A 93 2.09 -10.01 10.88
C VAL A 93 0.93 -9.54 11.75
N GLY A 94 0.24 -8.45 11.37
CA GLY A 94 -0.96 -7.92 12.02
C GLY A 94 -0.81 -7.72 13.52
N PRO A 95 -1.87 -7.29 14.25
CA PRO A 95 -3.24 -7.03 13.82
C PRO A 95 -3.49 -5.57 13.37
N ALA A 96 -2.51 -4.68 13.42
CA ALA A 96 -2.69 -3.26 13.10
C ALA A 96 -3.10 -3.05 11.64
N ASP A 97 -3.90 -2.02 11.39
CA ASP A 97 -4.30 -1.63 10.05
C ASP A 97 -3.08 -1.10 9.27
N PHE A 98 -3.14 -1.19 7.94
CA PHE A 98 -2.01 -0.80 7.09
C PHE A 98 -1.59 0.65 7.30
N VAL A 99 -2.55 1.59 7.38
CA VAL A 99 -2.26 3.01 7.59
C VAL A 99 -1.51 3.20 8.90
N ASP A 100 -1.87 2.48 9.95
CA ASP A 100 -1.22 2.57 11.25
C ASP A 100 0.21 2.00 11.20
N CYS A 101 0.41 0.92 10.46
CA CYS A 101 1.74 0.38 10.19
C CYS A 101 2.61 1.42 9.46
N LEU A 102 2.06 2.05 8.43
CA LEU A 102 2.76 3.08 7.66
C LEU A 102 3.09 4.30 8.52
N LEU A 103 2.14 4.76 9.35
CA LEU A 103 2.37 5.88 10.26
C LEU A 103 3.50 5.57 11.26
N ALA A 104 3.53 4.37 11.82
CA ALA A 104 4.58 3.97 12.74
C ALA A 104 5.97 4.01 12.07
N VAL A 105 6.06 3.50 10.85
CA VAL A 105 7.31 3.50 10.08
C VAL A 105 7.74 4.93 9.75
N LYS A 106 6.80 5.77 9.30
CA LYS A 106 7.09 7.16 8.92
C LYS A 106 7.46 8.01 10.15
N ALA A 107 6.79 7.81 11.28
CA ALA A 107 7.12 8.50 12.53
C ALA A 107 8.56 8.18 12.96
N LYS A 108 8.96 6.92 12.88
CA LYS A 108 10.34 6.51 13.16
C LYS A 108 11.33 7.17 12.20
N ALA A 109 11.01 7.23 10.91
CA ALA A 109 11.86 7.89 9.91
C ALA A 109 12.02 9.39 10.19
N GLN A 110 11.02 10.03 10.80
CA GLN A 110 11.07 11.41 11.25
C GLN A 110 11.73 11.59 12.62
N ARG A 111 12.26 10.52 13.19
CA ARG A 111 12.91 10.50 14.51
C ARG A 111 11.97 10.91 15.66
N CYS A 112 10.67 10.64 15.50
CA CYS A 112 9.73 10.82 16.62
C CYS A 112 10.08 9.85 17.74
N THR A 113 10.00 10.34 18.98
CA THR A 113 10.29 9.50 20.16
C THR A 113 9.16 8.51 20.44
N ALA A 114 7.94 8.83 20.02
CA ALA A 114 6.79 7.94 20.14
C ALA A 114 5.69 8.34 19.16
N LEU A 115 4.89 7.37 18.76
CA LEU A 115 3.62 7.56 18.07
C LEU A 115 2.51 7.20 19.06
N HIS A 116 1.76 8.19 19.48
CA HIS A 116 0.69 8.00 20.47
C HIS A 116 -0.61 7.56 19.80
N SER A 117 -1.32 6.64 20.44
CA SER A 117 -2.61 6.14 19.95
C SER A 117 -3.47 5.64 21.11
N PHE A 118 -4.77 5.64 20.89
CA PHE A 118 -5.72 4.93 21.74
C PHE A 118 -6.07 3.55 21.21
N ASP A 119 -5.62 3.21 20.00
CA ASP A 119 -5.97 1.94 19.35
C ASP A 119 -5.08 0.81 19.86
N LYS A 120 -5.69 -0.12 20.58
CA LYS A 120 -5.00 -1.29 21.16
C LYS A 120 -4.37 -2.20 20.11
N LYS A 121 -4.90 -2.22 18.88
CA LYS A 121 -4.33 -3.00 17.79
C LYS A 121 -2.93 -2.55 17.40
N MET A 122 -2.59 -1.31 17.72
CA MET A 122 -1.27 -0.74 17.42
C MET A 122 -0.22 -1.09 18.46
N ASN A 123 -0.58 -1.75 19.56
CA ASN A 123 0.32 -1.97 20.70
C ASN A 123 1.62 -2.70 20.34
N GLY A 124 1.62 -3.54 19.33
CA GLY A 124 2.82 -4.28 18.91
C GLY A 124 3.70 -3.56 17.89
N LEU A 125 3.28 -2.40 17.41
CA LEU A 125 4.05 -1.66 16.41
C LEU A 125 5.24 -0.93 17.04
N PRO A 126 6.40 -0.88 16.34
CA PRO A 126 7.58 -0.17 16.82
C PRO A 126 7.29 1.30 17.10
N GLY A 127 7.71 1.79 18.25
CA GLY A 127 7.60 3.20 18.62
C GLY A 127 6.21 3.66 19.02
N VAL A 128 5.22 2.79 19.06
CA VAL A 128 3.86 3.13 19.48
C VAL A 128 3.76 3.14 21.01
N ALA A 129 3.16 4.20 21.55
CA ALA A 129 2.84 4.33 22.95
C ALA A 129 1.32 4.57 23.10
N LEU A 130 0.63 3.61 23.70
CA LEU A 130 -0.80 3.76 23.96
C LEU A 130 -1.04 4.77 25.08
N LEU A 131 -2.05 5.59 24.88
CA LEU A 131 -2.52 6.52 25.92
C LEU A 131 -3.59 5.89 26.80
#